data_656dbd61879109396691dfcaa43fab44
#
_entry.id   656dbd61879109396691dfcaa43fab44
#
_cell.length_a   1.000
_cell.length_b   1.000
_cell.length_c   1.000
_cell.angle_alpha   90.00
_cell.angle_beta   90.00
_cell.angle_gamma   90.00
#
_symmetry.space_group_name_H-M   'P 1'
#
loop_
_entity.id
_entity.type
_entity.pdbx_description
1 polymer ?
#
loop_
_entity_poly.entity_id
_entity_poly.type
_entity_poly.pdbx_seq_one_letter_code
_entity_poly.pdbx_strand_id
1 'polypeptide(L)'
;MELHHEFTVPVPAADAWRILTDLERLAPCLPGAQLTEVEGEIYRGQVKVKVGPIVAQFKGQASFVSRDDDAYTASLKAEGRDTGGKGNASATITAKLVSTGPSSATCTVDTDLNITGKVAQFGRGALADVSDKLLLQFVDNLNALIASGSAATPSAPNNASTQPGLSTQSATPASPTSAPEVRKIESSDDVAPLDLLDAAGGTIAKRLVPVVVIVAAAVAAFLIFR
;
A
#
# COMPACT_ATOMS: atom_id res chain seq x y z
N MET A 1 -10.55 -0.02 15.46
CA MET A 1 -11.02 -1.36 14.97
C MET A 1 -9.80 -2.12 14.51
N GLU A 2 -9.82 -3.44 14.76
CA GLU A 2 -8.74 -4.31 14.35
C GLU A 2 -9.06 -4.93 12.98
N LEU A 3 -8.05 -5.00 12.12
CA LEU A 3 -8.09 -5.68 10.83
C LEU A 3 -6.91 -6.64 10.79
N HIS A 4 -7.16 -7.85 10.32
CA HIS A 4 -6.15 -8.89 10.18
C HIS A 4 -6.09 -9.33 8.72
N HIS A 5 -4.91 -9.28 8.12
CA HIS A 5 -4.69 -9.66 6.75
C HIS A 5 -3.47 -10.57 6.61
N GLU A 6 -3.53 -11.45 5.62
CA GLU A 6 -2.42 -12.31 5.25
C GLU A 6 -2.29 -12.36 3.72
N PHE A 7 -1.07 -12.32 3.22
CA PHE A 7 -0.79 -12.49 1.80
C PHE A 7 0.59 -13.11 1.57
N THR A 8 0.73 -13.75 0.43
CA THR A 8 1.99 -14.41 0.02
C THR A 8 2.71 -13.57 -1.02
N VAL A 9 4.04 -13.51 -0.89
CA VAL A 9 4.95 -12.82 -1.80
C VAL A 9 5.84 -13.88 -2.49
N PRO A 10 5.90 -13.93 -3.84
CA PRO A 10 6.59 -14.98 -4.57
C PRO A 10 8.10 -14.72 -4.74
N VAL A 11 8.77 -14.37 -3.64
CA VAL A 11 10.24 -14.20 -3.57
C VAL A 11 10.73 -14.65 -2.19
N PRO A 12 12.06 -14.92 -2.02
CA PRO A 12 12.63 -15.22 -0.71
C PRO A 12 12.31 -14.17 0.34
N ALA A 13 12.18 -14.60 1.61
CA ALA A 13 11.79 -13.69 2.70
C ALA A 13 12.69 -12.45 2.83
N ALA A 14 14.00 -12.60 2.63
CA ALA A 14 14.93 -11.46 2.69
C ALA A 14 14.67 -10.42 1.58
N ASP A 15 14.29 -10.87 0.38
CA ASP A 15 13.97 -9.97 -0.73
C ASP A 15 12.60 -9.33 -0.55
N ALA A 16 11.60 -10.11 -0.11
CA ALA A 16 10.29 -9.61 0.27
C ALA A 16 10.39 -8.55 1.36
N TRP A 17 11.20 -8.79 2.40
CA TRP A 17 11.40 -7.85 3.49
C TRP A 17 11.98 -6.51 3.03
N ARG A 18 13.01 -6.54 2.17
CA ARG A 18 13.58 -5.32 1.59
C ARG A 18 12.58 -4.50 0.79
N ILE A 19 11.68 -5.17 0.05
CA ILE A 19 10.64 -4.49 -0.72
C ILE A 19 9.57 -3.92 0.21
N LEU A 20 9.09 -4.70 1.18
CA LEU A 20 8.00 -4.32 2.08
C LEU A 20 8.39 -3.24 3.09
N THR A 21 9.67 -3.06 3.37
CA THR A 21 10.18 -2.00 4.25
C THR A 21 10.65 -0.75 3.52
N ASP A 22 10.68 -0.76 2.19
CA ASP A 22 10.97 0.41 1.36
C ASP A 22 9.66 1.13 0.98
N LEU A 23 9.25 2.09 1.81
CA LEU A 23 7.97 2.79 1.64
C LEU A 23 7.94 3.66 0.36
N GLU A 24 9.08 4.11 -0.15
CA GLU A 24 9.14 4.84 -1.41
C GLU A 24 8.77 3.94 -2.60
N ARG A 25 9.28 2.71 -2.61
CA ARG A 25 8.94 1.70 -3.62
C ARG A 25 7.54 1.13 -3.43
N LEU A 26 7.09 1.06 -2.19
CA LEU A 26 5.80 0.45 -1.84
C LEU A 26 4.62 1.40 -2.09
N ALA A 27 4.82 2.71 -1.96
CA ALA A 27 3.75 3.70 -2.11
C ALA A 27 2.97 3.58 -3.43
N PRO A 28 3.59 3.38 -4.61
CA PRO A 28 2.86 3.17 -5.85
C PRO A 28 2.01 1.89 -5.88
N CYS A 29 2.34 0.90 -5.05
CA CYS A 29 1.55 -0.34 -4.96
C CYS A 29 0.26 -0.15 -4.17
N LEU A 30 0.18 0.88 -3.32
CA LEU A 30 -0.99 1.19 -2.52
C LEU A 30 -2.01 1.98 -3.34
N PRO A 31 -3.19 1.40 -3.64
CA PRO A 31 -4.17 2.06 -4.49
C PRO A 31 -4.68 3.37 -3.87
N GLY A 32 -4.63 4.45 -4.66
CA GLY A 32 -5.04 5.77 -4.21
C GLY A 32 -4.06 6.49 -3.30
N ALA A 33 -2.91 5.89 -2.97
CA ALA A 33 -1.86 6.51 -2.19
C ALA A 33 -0.86 7.25 -3.08
N GLN A 34 -0.35 8.35 -2.57
CA GLN A 34 0.70 9.15 -3.20
C GLN A 34 1.65 9.65 -2.14
N LEU A 35 2.93 9.30 -2.27
CA LEU A 35 4.00 9.84 -1.44
C LEU A 35 4.41 11.21 -2.01
N THR A 36 4.47 12.23 -1.18
CA THR A 36 4.79 13.61 -1.60
C THR A 36 6.13 14.09 -1.08
N GLU A 37 6.54 13.60 0.10
CA GLU A 37 7.74 14.09 0.77
C GLU A 37 8.32 13.02 1.69
N VAL A 38 9.63 12.94 1.75
CA VAL A 38 10.37 12.10 2.70
C VAL A 38 11.34 12.97 3.49
N GLU A 39 11.25 12.94 4.80
CA GLU A 39 12.11 13.65 5.73
C GLU A 39 12.65 12.65 6.77
N GLY A 40 13.86 12.15 6.55
CA GLY A 40 14.43 11.10 7.37
C GLY A 40 13.56 9.83 7.34
N GLU A 41 13.01 9.45 8.50
CA GLU A 41 12.12 8.29 8.65
C GLU A 41 10.63 8.66 8.60
N ILE A 42 10.30 9.91 8.26
CA ILE A 42 8.93 10.40 8.14
C ILE A 42 8.55 10.47 6.66
N TYR A 43 7.52 9.74 6.30
CA TYR A 43 6.96 9.65 4.97
C TYR A 43 5.65 10.41 4.91
N ARG A 44 5.61 11.54 4.18
CA ARG A 44 4.39 12.34 4.02
C ARG A 44 3.73 12.07 2.71
N GLY A 45 2.41 12.02 2.73
CA GLY A 45 1.65 11.71 1.53
C GLY A 45 0.16 11.97 1.68
N GLN A 46 -0.56 11.48 0.70
CA GLN A 46 -2.00 11.53 0.68
C GLN A 46 -2.57 10.19 0.21
N VAL A 47 -3.78 9.88 0.67
CA VAL A 47 -4.53 8.70 0.24
C VAL A 47 -5.94 9.15 -0.15
N LYS A 48 -6.39 8.74 -1.34
CA LYS A 48 -7.72 9.03 -1.87
C LYS A 48 -8.48 7.71 -2.02
N VAL A 49 -9.54 7.56 -1.24
CA VAL A 49 -10.37 6.35 -1.23
C VAL A 49 -11.82 6.69 -1.50
N LYS A 50 -12.51 5.81 -2.23
CA LYS A 50 -13.96 5.92 -2.46
C LYS A 50 -14.67 4.81 -1.70
N VAL A 51 -15.54 5.19 -0.77
CA VAL A 51 -16.38 4.28 0.02
C VAL A 51 -17.84 4.56 -0.32
N GLY A 52 -18.43 3.71 -1.13
CA GLY A 52 -19.77 3.96 -1.68
C GLY A 52 -19.82 5.29 -2.45
N PRO A 53 -20.78 6.18 -2.13
CA PRO A 53 -20.91 7.49 -2.80
C PRO A 53 -19.90 8.53 -2.27
N ILE A 54 -19.12 8.23 -1.24
CA ILE A 54 -18.20 9.19 -0.60
C ILE A 54 -16.79 8.98 -1.11
N VAL A 55 -16.19 10.06 -1.60
CA VAL A 55 -14.75 10.15 -1.85
C VAL A 55 -14.13 10.89 -0.66
N ALA A 56 -13.19 10.22 0.02
CA ALA A 56 -12.41 10.79 1.12
C ALA A 56 -10.96 10.90 0.69
N GLN A 57 -10.33 12.01 1.04
CA GLN A 57 -8.91 12.26 0.80
C GLN A 57 -8.25 12.66 2.09
N PHE A 58 -7.30 11.85 2.54
CA PHE A 58 -6.51 12.10 3.72
C PHE A 58 -5.11 12.53 3.34
N LYS A 59 -4.63 13.62 3.96
CA LYS A 59 -3.21 14.01 3.94
C LYS A 59 -2.62 13.70 5.29
N GLY A 60 -1.41 13.15 5.29
CA GLY A 60 -0.82 12.72 6.54
C GLY A 60 0.61 12.25 6.40
N GLN A 61 1.02 11.48 7.39
CA GLN A 61 2.37 10.94 7.48
C GLN A 61 2.37 9.53 8.05
N ALA A 62 3.42 8.79 7.74
CA ALA A 62 3.73 7.49 8.31
C ALA A 62 5.17 7.45 8.77
N SER A 63 5.46 6.68 9.82
CA SER A 63 6.82 6.43 10.29
C SER A 63 6.92 5.05 10.92
N PHE A 64 8.09 4.44 10.87
CA PHE A 64 8.37 3.22 11.62
C PHE A 64 8.43 3.53 13.12
N VAL A 65 7.73 2.75 13.92
CA VAL A 65 7.81 2.76 15.39
C VAL A 65 8.88 1.78 15.84
N SER A 66 8.94 0.63 15.18
CA SER A 66 9.97 -0.39 15.38
C SER A 66 10.18 -1.16 14.09
N ARG A 67 11.41 -1.64 13.91
CA ARG A 67 11.80 -2.50 12.80
C ARG A 67 12.89 -3.45 13.29
N ASP A 68 12.67 -4.74 13.07
CA ASP A 68 13.61 -5.81 13.37
C ASP A 68 13.85 -6.59 12.07
N ASP A 69 15.01 -6.36 11.48
CA ASP A 69 15.39 -6.95 10.19
C ASP A 69 15.78 -8.42 10.32
N ASP A 70 16.16 -8.90 11.52
CA ASP A 70 16.50 -10.29 11.77
C ASP A 70 15.24 -11.14 11.99
N ALA A 71 14.26 -10.60 12.72
CA ALA A 71 12.99 -11.26 12.97
C ALA A 71 11.95 -11.02 11.85
N TYR A 72 12.24 -10.18 10.87
CA TYR A 72 11.32 -9.72 9.83
C TYR A 72 10.00 -9.21 10.41
N THR A 73 10.09 -8.34 11.42
CA THR A 73 8.93 -7.70 12.04
C THR A 73 9.07 -6.19 12.04
N ALA A 74 7.99 -5.49 11.74
CA ALA A 74 7.96 -4.04 11.80
C ALA A 74 6.62 -3.53 12.32
N SER A 75 6.66 -2.40 13.03
CA SER A 75 5.47 -1.64 13.39
C SER A 75 5.55 -0.24 12.79
N LEU A 76 4.49 0.16 12.11
CA LEU A 76 4.34 1.44 11.44
C LEU A 76 3.19 2.21 12.09
N LYS A 77 3.37 3.49 12.31
CA LYS A 77 2.30 4.40 12.70
C LYS A 77 1.98 5.32 11.52
N ALA A 78 0.71 5.42 11.18
CA ALA A 78 0.20 6.32 10.16
C ALA A 78 -0.88 7.22 10.74
N GLU A 79 -0.85 8.51 10.39
CA GLU A 79 -1.83 9.50 10.81
C GLU A 79 -2.20 10.39 9.63
N GLY A 80 -3.48 10.68 9.48
CA GLY A 80 -3.97 11.53 8.39
C GLY A 80 -5.20 12.32 8.78
N ARG A 81 -5.38 13.46 8.11
CA ARG A 81 -6.54 14.33 8.25
C ARG A 81 -7.26 14.43 6.90
N ASP A 82 -8.57 14.30 6.93
CA ASP A 82 -9.40 14.53 5.76
C ASP A 82 -9.23 15.97 5.24
N THR A 83 -8.97 16.11 3.95
CA THR A 83 -8.77 17.44 3.33
C THR A 83 -10.02 18.29 3.33
N GLY A 84 -11.21 17.69 3.46
CA GLY A 84 -12.48 18.37 3.72
C GLY A 84 -12.69 18.80 5.17
N GLY A 85 -11.71 18.56 6.08
CA GLY A 85 -11.72 19.01 7.46
C GLY A 85 -12.72 18.29 8.38
N LYS A 86 -13.27 17.16 7.96
CA LYS A 86 -14.40 16.49 8.63
C LYS A 86 -14.06 15.12 9.21
N GLY A 87 -12.80 14.82 9.41
CA GLY A 87 -12.38 13.56 9.99
C GLY A 87 -10.88 13.38 10.08
N ASN A 88 -10.47 12.42 10.88
CA ASN A 88 -9.09 11.98 11.02
C ASN A 88 -9.02 10.45 10.87
N ALA A 89 -7.89 9.97 10.44
CA ALA A 89 -7.55 8.56 10.44
C ALA A 89 -6.21 8.37 11.15
N SER A 90 -6.09 7.34 11.96
CA SER A 90 -4.83 6.87 12.51
C SER A 90 -4.79 5.35 12.50
N ALA A 91 -3.63 4.79 12.23
CA ALA A 91 -3.43 3.35 12.21
C ALA A 91 -2.09 3.00 12.84
N THR A 92 -2.08 1.93 13.62
CA THR A 92 -0.85 1.20 13.98
C THR A 92 -0.87 -0.12 13.22
N ILE A 93 0.14 -0.34 12.41
CA ILE A 93 0.24 -1.47 11.48
C ILE A 93 1.42 -2.30 11.93
N THR A 94 1.19 -3.55 12.30
CA THR A 94 2.25 -4.50 12.64
C THR A 94 2.33 -5.56 11.57
N ALA A 95 3.49 -5.67 10.94
CA ALA A 95 3.76 -6.64 9.90
C ALA A 95 4.78 -7.68 10.38
N LYS A 96 4.53 -8.94 10.05
CA LYS A 96 5.44 -10.06 10.28
C LYS A 96 5.56 -10.89 9.01
N LEU A 97 6.80 -11.15 8.59
CA LEU A 97 7.08 -11.95 7.42
C LEU A 97 7.69 -13.29 7.84
N VAL A 98 7.20 -14.37 7.27
CA VAL A 98 7.67 -15.73 7.52
C VAL A 98 8.01 -16.40 6.18
N SER A 99 9.18 -17.02 6.09
CA SER A 99 9.55 -17.84 4.93
C SER A 99 8.66 -19.08 4.86
N THR A 100 8.02 -19.30 3.72
CA THR A 100 7.18 -20.48 3.45
C THR A 100 7.79 -21.40 2.41
N GLY A 101 8.93 -20.99 1.83
CA GLY A 101 9.69 -21.78 0.86
C GLY A 101 10.93 -21.04 0.37
N PRO A 102 11.74 -21.65 -0.50
CA PRO A 102 12.96 -21.05 -1.04
C PRO A 102 12.72 -19.74 -1.81
N SER A 103 11.55 -19.59 -2.41
CA SER A 103 11.13 -18.42 -3.21
C SER A 103 9.74 -17.95 -2.84
N SER A 104 9.35 -18.10 -1.58
CA SER A 104 8.02 -17.70 -1.10
C SER A 104 8.07 -17.28 0.35
N ALA A 105 7.37 -16.22 0.68
CA ALA A 105 7.18 -15.75 2.05
C ALA A 105 5.74 -15.30 2.27
N THR A 106 5.23 -15.50 3.47
CA THR A 106 3.90 -15.04 3.87
C THR A 106 4.05 -13.86 4.82
N CYS A 107 3.33 -12.79 4.52
CA CYS A 107 3.24 -11.59 5.34
C CYS A 107 1.90 -11.55 6.05
N THR A 108 1.94 -11.49 7.38
CA THR A 108 0.77 -11.22 8.23
C THR A 108 0.80 -9.77 8.63
N VAL A 109 -0.34 -9.10 8.53
CA VAL A 109 -0.49 -7.66 8.84
C VAL A 109 -1.67 -7.46 9.77
N ASP A 110 -1.37 -7.01 10.98
CA ASP A 110 -2.36 -6.61 11.98
C ASP A 110 -2.44 -5.08 12.02
N THR A 111 -3.64 -4.54 11.86
CA THR A 111 -3.85 -3.09 11.85
C THR A 111 -4.88 -2.69 12.88
N ASP A 112 -4.48 -1.85 13.84
CA ASP A 112 -5.43 -1.12 14.68
C ASP A 112 -5.73 0.23 14.02
N LEU A 113 -6.97 0.33 13.48
CA LEU A 113 -7.45 1.46 12.72
C LEU A 113 -8.46 2.28 13.52
N ASN A 114 -8.20 3.57 13.66
CA ASN A 114 -9.12 4.55 14.23
C ASN A 114 -9.47 5.58 13.15
N ILE A 115 -10.76 5.66 12.80
CA ILE A 115 -11.29 6.62 11.83
C ILE A 115 -12.42 7.41 12.47
N THR A 116 -12.44 8.71 12.20
CA THR A 116 -13.51 9.63 12.60
C THR A 116 -14.12 10.34 11.39
N GLY A 117 -15.24 11.01 11.60
CA GLY A 117 -15.90 11.79 10.56
C GLY A 117 -16.84 10.97 9.67
N LYS A 118 -17.03 11.41 8.43
CA LYS A 118 -18.02 10.83 7.50
C LYS A 118 -17.73 9.37 7.14
N VAL A 119 -16.46 9.00 7.02
CA VAL A 119 -16.05 7.63 6.66
C VAL A 119 -16.39 6.66 7.79
N ALA A 120 -16.29 7.09 9.06
CA ALA A 120 -16.66 6.26 10.20
C ALA A 120 -18.16 5.87 10.23
N GLN A 121 -19.01 6.65 9.56
CA GLN A 121 -20.48 6.39 9.53
C GLN A 121 -20.85 5.15 8.73
N PHE A 122 -19.98 4.62 7.88
CA PHE A 122 -20.22 3.38 7.14
C PHE A 122 -20.18 2.12 8.02
N GLY A 123 -19.66 2.25 9.23
CA GLY A 123 -19.54 1.12 10.15
C GLY A 123 -18.37 0.19 9.82
N ARG A 124 -18.09 -0.71 10.77
CA ARG A 124 -16.92 -1.59 10.72
C ARG A 124 -16.92 -2.56 9.54
N GLY A 125 -18.08 -3.09 9.19
CA GLY A 125 -18.20 -4.05 8.09
C GLY A 125 -17.81 -3.46 6.74
N ALA A 126 -18.35 -2.29 6.38
CA ALA A 126 -18.00 -1.63 5.12
C ALA A 126 -16.52 -1.20 5.08
N LEU A 127 -15.94 -0.81 6.22
CA LEU A 127 -14.51 -0.48 6.30
C LEU A 127 -13.64 -1.73 6.13
N ALA A 128 -14.04 -2.88 6.67
CA ALA A 128 -13.35 -4.15 6.46
C ALA A 128 -13.41 -4.57 4.99
N ASP A 129 -14.58 -4.54 4.36
CA ASP A 129 -14.75 -4.88 2.93
C ASP A 129 -13.88 -3.99 2.01
N VAL A 130 -13.75 -2.70 2.34
CA VAL A 130 -12.86 -1.78 1.62
C VAL A 130 -11.40 -2.15 1.83
N SER A 131 -11.02 -2.49 3.07
CA SER A 131 -9.66 -2.90 3.41
C SER A 131 -9.24 -4.16 2.65
N ASP A 132 -10.10 -5.16 2.60
CA ASP A 132 -9.86 -6.40 1.86
C ASP A 132 -9.63 -6.14 0.37
N LYS A 133 -10.45 -5.26 -0.24
CA LYS A 133 -10.28 -4.89 -1.65
C LYS A 133 -8.99 -4.13 -1.92
N LEU A 134 -8.63 -3.21 -1.02
CA LEU A 134 -7.36 -2.47 -1.11
C LEU A 134 -6.16 -3.42 -1.00
N LEU A 135 -6.24 -4.41 -0.11
CA LEU A 135 -5.20 -5.43 0.02
C LEU A 135 -5.04 -6.24 -1.26
N LEU A 136 -6.13 -6.73 -1.85
CA LEU A 136 -6.06 -7.50 -3.11
C LEU A 136 -5.35 -6.71 -4.22
N GLN A 137 -5.71 -5.44 -4.41
CA GLN A 137 -5.06 -4.60 -5.40
C GLN A 137 -3.61 -4.27 -5.05
N PHE A 138 -3.32 -4.07 -3.77
CA PHE A 138 -1.96 -3.91 -3.30
C PHE A 138 -1.10 -5.13 -3.64
N VAL A 139 -1.59 -6.34 -3.39
CA VAL A 139 -0.87 -7.59 -3.69
C VAL A 139 -0.66 -7.75 -5.19
N ASP A 140 -1.65 -7.44 -6.03
CA ASP A 140 -1.52 -7.46 -7.48
C ASP A 140 -0.44 -6.48 -7.97
N ASN A 141 -0.45 -5.24 -7.47
CA ASN A 141 0.55 -4.24 -7.80
C ASN A 141 1.94 -4.60 -7.29
N LEU A 142 2.03 -5.18 -6.09
CA LEU A 142 3.28 -5.66 -5.51
C LEU A 142 3.88 -6.79 -6.35
N ASN A 143 3.06 -7.74 -6.79
CA ASN A 143 3.50 -8.82 -7.66
C ASN A 143 3.99 -8.30 -9.02
N ALA A 144 3.32 -7.29 -9.59
CA ALA A 144 3.74 -6.62 -10.81
C ALA A 144 5.09 -5.89 -10.62
N LEU A 145 5.27 -5.20 -9.49
CA LEU A 145 6.53 -4.55 -9.11
C LEU A 145 7.68 -5.56 -9.00
N ILE A 146 7.45 -6.69 -8.35
CA ILE A 146 8.43 -7.76 -8.19
C ILE A 146 8.81 -8.34 -9.56
N ALA A 147 7.83 -8.62 -10.40
CA ALA A 147 8.06 -9.15 -11.74
C ALA A 147 8.89 -8.20 -12.61
N SER A 148 8.63 -6.89 -12.55
CA SER A 148 9.38 -5.86 -13.27
C SER A 148 10.79 -5.65 -12.70
N GLY A 149 10.96 -5.73 -11.38
CA GLY A 149 12.26 -5.61 -10.70
C GLY A 149 13.18 -6.82 -10.89
N SER A 150 12.62 -8.00 -11.09
CA SER A 150 13.40 -9.23 -11.42
C SER A 150 14.01 -9.19 -12.82
N ALA A 151 13.51 -8.31 -13.72
CA ALA A 151 14.07 -8.14 -15.06
C ALA A 151 15.24 -7.14 -15.11
N ALA A 152 15.49 -6.39 -14.04
CA ALA A 152 16.60 -5.46 -13.93
C ALA A 152 17.80 -6.14 -13.25
N THR A 153 18.57 -6.87 -14.00
CA THR A 153 19.93 -7.28 -13.59
C THR A 153 20.73 -5.98 -13.32
N PRO A 154 21.37 -5.81 -12.16
CA PRO A 154 22.21 -4.65 -11.94
C PRO A 154 23.40 -4.72 -12.90
N SER A 155 23.41 -3.85 -13.90
CA SER A 155 24.61 -3.57 -14.68
C SER A 155 25.65 -3.02 -13.71
N ALA A 156 26.65 -3.82 -13.40
CA ALA A 156 27.82 -3.42 -12.66
C ALA A 156 28.44 -2.18 -13.33
N PRO A 157 28.78 -1.13 -12.58
CA PRO A 157 29.54 -0.02 -13.13
C PRO A 157 30.95 -0.52 -13.45
N ASN A 158 31.22 -0.61 -14.74
CA ASN A 158 32.55 -0.84 -15.26
C ASN A 158 33.38 0.43 -15.05
N ASN A 159 34.06 0.56 -13.93
CA ASN A 159 35.06 1.59 -13.69
C ASN A 159 36.47 0.99 -13.87
N ALA A 160 36.89 0.98 -15.12
CA ALA A 160 38.33 0.89 -15.45
C ALA A 160 38.71 2.20 -16.11
N SER A 161 39.33 3.09 -15.38
CA SER A 161 40.27 4.06 -15.91
C SER A 161 41.21 4.57 -14.78
N THR A 162 42.36 4.00 -14.77
CA THR A 162 43.58 4.42 -14.08
C THR A 162 44.01 5.78 -14.63
N GLN A 163 44.25 6.79 -13.76
CA GLN A 163 45.38 7.69 -13.91
C GLN A 163 45.79 8.34 -12.59
N PRO A 164 47.05 8.39 -12.27
CA PRO A 164 47.57 8.99 -11.07
C PRO A 164 47.92 10.48 -11.28
N GLY A 165 47.44 11.35 -10.43
CA GLY A 165 47.76 12.78 -10.39
C GLY A 165 47.83 13.27 -8.96
N LEU A 166 49.03 13.40 -8.47
CA LEU A 166 49.43 14.01 -7.20
C LEU A 166 49.03 15.49 -7.18
N SER A 167 48.30 15.92 -6.15
CA SER A 167 48.35 17.29 -5.65
C SER A 167 47.86 17.37 -4.22
N THR A 168 48.76 17.64 -3.34
CA THR A 168 48.67 17.99 -1.93
C THR A 168 47.94 19.32 -1.77
N GLN A 169 46.90 19.42 -0.93
CA GLN A 169 46.70 20.63 -0.10
C GLN A 169 45.72 20.36 1.06
N SER A 170 46.27 20.51 2.19
CA SER A 170 45.83 21.06 3.50
C SER A 170 44.39 21.05 3.92
N ALA A 171 44.25 20.50 5.09
CA ALA A 171 43.14 20.39 6.02
C ALA A 171 42.39 21.70 6.36
N THR A 172 41.09 21.57 6.56
CA THR A 172 40.38 22.19 7.69
C THR A 172 39.15 21.35 7.99
N PRO A 173 38.91 20.88 9.23
CA PRO A 173 37.72 20.13 9.56
C PRO A 173 36.59 21.11 9.89
N ALA A 174 35.62 21.21 9.02
CA ALA A 174 34.30 21.77 9.34
C ALA A 174 33.32 20.62 9.41
N SER A 175 32.85 20.29 10.60
CA SER A 175 31.71 19.42 10.81
C SER A 175 30.44 20.07 10.21
N PRO A 176 29.74 19.43 9.30
CA PRO A 176 28.35 19.81 9.03
C PRO A 176 27.45 19.00 9.97
N THR A 177 26.80 19.68 10.87
CA THR A 177 25.56 19.24 11.46
C THR A 177 24.57 19.11 10.30
N SER A 178 24.41 17.90 9.78
CA SER A 178 23.41 17.62 8.74
C SER A 178 22.04 17.69 9.37
N ALA A 179 21.33 18.79 9.12
CA ALA A 179 19.89 18.84 9.26
C ALA A 179 19.28 17.78 8.31
N PRO A 180 18.19 17.10 8.68
CA PRO A 180 17.55 16.12 7.81
C PRO A 180 17.14 16.78 6.49
N GLU A 181 17.66 16.25 5.40
CA GLU A 181 17.40 16.75 4.06
C GLU A 181 15.99 16.34 3.65
N VAL A 182 15.11 17.32 3.51
CA VAL A 182 13.73 17.11 3.05
C VAL A 182 13.74 16.91 1.54
N ARG A 183 13.45 15.69 1.08
CA ARG A 183 13.26 15.38 -0.35
C ARG A 183 11.80 15.48 -0.72
N LYS A 184 11.46 16.41 -1.62
CA LYS A 184 10.16 16.45 -2.28
C LYS A 184 10.15 15.45 -3.43
N ILE A 185 9.13 14.61 -3.47
CA ILE A 185 8.88 13.68 -4.55
C ILE A 185 7.85 14.34 -5.46
N GLU A 186 8.30 14.82 -6.63
CA GLU A 186 7.40 15.33 -7.67
C GLU A 186 6.71 14.14 -8.36
N SER A 187 5.57 13.74 -7.82
CA SER A 187 4.69 12.77 -8.47
C SER A 187 3.73 13.54 -9.37
N SER A 188 3.93 13.43 -10.68
CA SER A 188 3.25 14.24 -11.71
C SER A 188 1.86 13.74 -12.09
N ASP A 189 1.21 12.87 -11.36
CA ASP A 189 -0.12 12.41 -11.73
C ASP A 189 -1.11 12.53 -10.56
N ASP A 190 -2.21 13.22 -10.85
CA ASP A 190 -3.40 13.23 -9.98
C ASP A 190 -3.94 11.80 -9.91
N VAL A 191 -3.64 11.12 -8.80
CA VAL A 191 -4.04 9.72 -8.61
C VAL A 191 -5.56 9.65 -8.65
N ALA A 192 -6.08 8.96 -9.67
CA ALA A 192 -7.51 8.75 -9.82
C ALA A 192 -8.07 8.04 -8.57
N PRO A 193 -9.23 8.46 -8.06
CA PRO A 193 -9.85 7.76 -6.94
C PRO A 193 -10.16 6.33 -7.35
N LEU A 194 -9.77 5.39 -6.50
CA LEU A 194 -10.09 3.99 -6.70
C LEU A 194 -11.61 3.79 -6.68
N ASP A 195 -12.19 3.40 -7.82
CA ASP A 195 -13.61 3.09 -7.93
C ASP A 195 -13.85 1.61 -7.56
N LEU A 196 -14.17 1.35 -6.29
CA LEU A 196 -14.40 0.01 -5.77
C LEU A 196 -15.69 -0.64 -6.31
N LEU A 197 -16.55 0.11 -7.00
CA LEU A 197 -17.77 -0.39 -7.62
C LEU A 197 -17.53 -0.99 -9.01
N ASP A 198 -16.54 -0.49 -9.76
CA ASP A 198 -16.23 -0.97 -11.11
C ASP A 198 -15.53 -2.34 -11.09
N ALA A 199 -14.71 -2.60 -10.08
CA ALA A 199 -14.04 -3.90 -9.91
C ALA A 199 -14.99 -5.04 -9.51
N ALA A 200 -16.16 -4.74 -8.94
CA ALA A 200 -17.18 -5.73 -8.57
C ALA A 200 -18.18 -6.03 -9.72
N GLY A 201 -18.22 -5.19 -10.77
CA GLY A 201 -19.26 -5.27 -11.82
C GLY A 201 -19.08 -6.37 -12.86
N GLY A 202 -17.88 -6.93 -13.03
CA GLY A 202 -17.59 -7.81 -14.15
C GLY A 202 -17.96 -9.29 -13.96
N THR A 203 -18.06 -9.79 -12.75
CA THR A 203 -18.18 -11.24 -12.50
C THR A 203 -19.51 -11.65 -11.87
N ILE A 204 -20.20 -10.75 -11.19
CA ILE A 204 -21.47 -11.03 -10.51
C ILE A 204 -22.65 -10.96 -11.50
N ALA A 205 -22.60 -10.08 -12.50
CA ALA A 205 -23.65 -9.96 -13.52
C ALA A 205 -23.79 -11.23 -14.37
N LYS A 206 -22.71 -11.96 -14.66
CA LYS A 206 -22.77 -13.22 -15.43
C LYS A 206 -23.30 -14.42 -14.65
N ARG A 207 -23.28 -14.40 -13.31
CA ARG A 207 -23.78 -15.51 -12.48
C ARG A 207 -25.19 -15.28 -11.93
N LEU A 208 -25.70 -14.04 -11.92
CA LEU A 208 -27.04 -13.72 -11.46
C LEU A 208 -28.10 -13.83 -12.56
N VAL A 209 -27.72 -13.72 -13.83
CA VAL A 209 -28.68 -13.86 -14.96
C VAL A 209 -29.42 -15.21 -14.93
N PRO A 210 -28.80 -16.39 -14.71
CA PRO A 210 -29.56 -17.65 -14.67
C PRO A 210 -30.48 -17.75 -13.45
N VAL A 211 -30.10 -17.16 -12.32
CA VAL A 211 -30.93 -17.23 -11.08
C VAL A 211 -32.19 -16.35 -11.22
N VAL A 212 -32.07 -15.16 -11.79
CA VAL A 212 -33.22 -14.27 -12.04
C VAL A 212 -34.18 -14.88 -13.06
N VAL A 213 -33.66 -15.55 -14.10
CA VAL A 213 -34.51 -16.25 -15.11
C VAL A 213 -35.24 -17.44 -14.48
N ILE A 214 -34.59 -18.21 -13.60
CA ILE A 214 -35.20 -19.34 -12.90
C ILE A 214 -36.30 -18.86 -11.93
N VAL A 215 -36.06 -17.78 -11.19
CA VAL A 215 -37.06 -17.21 -10.27
C VAL A 215 -38.22 -16.61 -11.04
N ALA A 216 -38.00 -15.90 -12.15
CA ALA A 216 -39.05 -15.38 -13.00
C ALA A 216 -39.90 -16.49 -13.65
N ALA A 217 -39.24 -17.57 -14.08
CA ALA A 217 -39.97 -18.76 -14.62
C ALA A 217 -40.76 -19.48 -13.54
N ALA A 218 -40.27 -19.61 -12.32
CA ALA A 218 -40.99 -20.21 -11.19
C ALA A 218 -42.21 -19.37 -10.76
N VAL A 219 -42.09 -18.04 -10.75
CA VAL A 219 -43.18 -17.11 -10.46
C VAL A 219 -44.23 -17.13 -11.56
N ALA A 220 -43.83 -17.16 -12.83
CA ALA A 220 -44.77 -17.29 -13.96
C ALA A 220 -45.52 -18.63 -13.94
N ALA A 221 -44.81 -19.75 -13.65
CA ALA A 221 -45.47 -21.06 -13.50
C ALA A 221 -46.45 -21.09 -12.32
N PHE A 222 -46.09 -20.45 -11.19
CA PHE A 222 -46.97 -20.35 -10.03
C PHE A 222 -48.23 -19.52 -10.30
N LEU A 223 -48.13 -18.47 -11.13
CA LEU A 223 -49.30 -17.63 -11.50
C LEU A 223 -50.21 -18.28 -12.56
N ILE A 224 -49.70 -19.20 -13.37
CA ILE A 224 -50.48 -19.91 -14.40
C ILE A 224 -51.23 -21.12 -13.79
N PHE A 225 -50.68 -21.69 -12.70
CA PHE A 225 -51.31 -22.88 -12.06
C PHE A 225 -52.20 -22.53 -10.86
N ARG A 226 -52.49 -21.27 -10.60
CA ARG A 226 -53.44 -20.83 -9.59
C ARG A 226 -54.64 -20.17 -10.25
#